data_50eb7f11e6a6b2db02484f74ee3d5249
#
_entry.id   50eb7f11e6a6b2db02484f74ee3d5249
#
_cell.length_a   1.000
_cell.length_b   1.000
_cell.length_c   1.000
_cell.angle_alpha   90.00
_cell.angle_beta   90.00
_cell.angle_gamma   90.00
#
_symmetry.space_group_name_H-M   'P 1'
#
loop_
_entity.id
_entity.type
_entity.pdbx_description
1 polymer ?
#
loop_
_entity_poly.entity_id
_entity_poly.type
_entity_poly.pdbx_seq_one_letter_code
_entity_poly.pdbx_strand_id
1 'polypeptide(L)'
;SVAPNLNKLGVMLAFSGIHLLLFDYLEHDIIATSANISGEVVIKDESELREKLGEVIDFYLDHDREIYSPSDDSIAFCVGDETIFTRTSRGLNPNFIHTNFKQKGTFLALGAELKSSFCIYKDGLLMVSPYIGDLKNVATFDRFKDIFTLFETTYDLKIDKVIADLHPNFLNTK
;
A
#
# COMPACT_ATOMS: atom_id res chain seq x y z
N SER A 1 22.70 11.35 5.76
CA SER A 1 22.53 9.92 6.07
C SER A 1 21.12 9.47 5.71
N VAL A 2 21.00 8.41 4.92
CA VAL A 2 19.71 7.88 4.44
C VAL A 2 19.03 7.01 5.53
N ALA A 3 19.81 6.45 6.44
CA ALA A 3 19.33 5.55 7.50
C ALA A 3 20.01 5.88 8.85
N PRO A 4 19.74 7.06 9.44
CA PRO A 4 20.40 7.45 10.69
C PRO A 4 19.96 6.51 11.82
N ASN A 5 20.96 6.02 12.57
CA ASN A 5 20.77 5.12 13.73
C ASN A 5 20.14 3.75 13.40
N LEU A 6 20.14 3.35 12.13
CA LEU A 6 19.68 2.04 11.69
C LEU A 6 20.87 1.17 11.27
N ASN A 7 20.77 -0.13 11.51
CA ASN A 7 21.75 -1.12 11.08
C ASN A 7 21.38 -1.77 9.73
N LYS A 8 20.36 -1.25 9.06
CA LYS A 8 19.89 -1.70 7.76
C LYS A 8 19.68 -0.52 6.84
N LEU A 9 19.97 -0.71 5.56
CA LEU A 9 19.69 0.23 4.50
C LEU A 9 18.61 -0.38 3.61
N GLY A 10 17.58 0.43 3.27
CA GLY A 10 16.61 0.04 2.24
C GLY A 10 17.25 0.17 0.85
N VAL A 11 17.14 -0.87 0.04
CA VAL A 11 17.61 -0.89 -1.34
C VAL A 11 16.45 -1.31 -2.24
N MET A 12 16.30 -0.63 -3.37
CA MET A 12 15.31 -0.94 -4.39
C MET A 12 16.01 -1.06 -5.74
N LEU A 13 15.72 -2.12 -6.47
CA LEU A 13 16.21 -2.29 -7.84
C LEU A 13 15.27 -1.58 -8.83
N ALA A 14 15.79 -1.21 -9.99
CA ALA A 14 14.99 -0.72 -11.10
C ALA A 14 13.99 -1.82 -11.53
N PHE A 15 12.70 -1.56 -11.44
CA PHE A 15 11.63 -2.53 -11.74
C PHE A 15 10.71 -2.10 -12.88
N SER A 16 10.90 -0.92 -13.44
CA SER A 16 10.09 -0.41 -14.56
C SER A 16 10.97 0.04 -15.73
N GLY A 17 10.39 0.06 -16.94
CA GLY A 17 11.11 0.52 -18.12
C GLY A 17 11.69 1.93 -17.98
N ILE A 18 10.95 2.84 -17.33
CA ILE A 18 11.41 4.19 -17.10
C ILE A 18 12.60 4.26 -16.12
N HIS A 19 12.61 3.39 -15.08
CA HIS A 19 13.76 3.28 -14.19
C HIS A 19 15.01 2.77 -14.91
N LEU A 20 14.84 1.77 -15.80
CA LEU A 20 15.94 1.25 -16.59
C LEU A 20 16.51 2.32 -17.51
N LEU A 21 15.64 3.05 -18.23
CA LEU A 21 16.06 4.16 -19.08
C LEU A 21 16.76 5.28 -18.28
N LEU A 22 16.26 5.60 -17.09
CA LEU A 22 16.90 6.58 -16.22
C LEU A 22 18.33 6.16 -15.87
N PHE A 23 18.54 4.88 -15.49
CA PHE A 23 19.87 4.37 -15.14
C PHE A 23 20.79 4.16 -16.35
N ASP A 24 20.29 4.18 -17.58
CA ASP A 24 21.15 4.28 -18.77
C ASP A 24 21.88 5.63 -18.87
N TYR A 25 21.36 6.67 -18.22
CA TYR A 25 21.95 8.01 -18.18
C TYR A 25 22.66 8.33 -16.86
N LEU A 26 22.39 7.57 -15.79
CA LEU A 26 22.97 7.81 -14.49
C LEU A 26 24.07 6.80 -14.20
N GLU A 27 25.26 7.28 -13.83
CA GLU A 27 26.41 6.44 -13.47
C GLU A 27 26.51 6.17 -11.96
N HIS A 28 25.46 6.49 -11.19
CA HIS A 28 25.49 6.39 -9.73
C HIS A 28 24.12 6.06 -9.16
N ASP A 29 24.10 5.55 -7.93
CA ASP A 29 22.88 5.30 -7.18
C ASP A 29 22.17 6.61 -6.83
N ILE A 30 20.84 6.55 -6.74
CA ILE A 30 20.00 7.68 -6.35
C ILE A 30 19.26 7.38 -5.04
N ILE A 31 18.90 8.44 -4.33
CA ILE A 31 17.98 8.33 -3.19
C ILE A 31 16.57 8.42 -3.72
N ALA A 32 15.76 7.40 -3.43
CA ALA A 32 14.35 7.35 -3.82
C ALA A 32 13.44 7.34 -2.59
N THR A 33 12.33 8.04 -2.69
CA THR A 33 11.25 8.06 -1.69
C THR A 33 9.91 8.17 -2.38
N SER A 34 8.82 7.83 -1.67
CA SER A 34 7.47 8.07 -2.16
C SER A 34 7.18 9.57 -2.25
N ALA A 35 6.44 9.97 -3.28
CA ALA A 35 5.98 11.35 -3.44
C ALA A 35 4.75 11.59 -2.55
N ASN A 36 4.96 12.02 -1.31
CA ASN A 36 3.91 12.36 -0.35
C ASN A 36 4.46 13.22 0.78
N ILE A 37 3.58 13.95 1.45
CA ILE A 37 3.87 14.56 2.74
C ILE A 37 3.88 13.43 3.79
N SER A 38 4.78 13.53 4.77
CA SER A 38 4.94 12.50 5.80
C SER A 38 3.62 12.15 6.48
N GLY A 39 3.26 10.87 6.45
CA GLY A 39 2.01 10.35 7.01
C GLY A 39 0.79 10.47 6.10
N GLU A 40 0.93 11.04 4.90
CA GLU A 40 -0.14 11.09 3.90
C GLU A 40 -0.04 9.95 2.87
N VAL A 41 -1.08 9.80 2.06
CA VAL A 41 -1.10 8.88 0.93
C VAL A 41 -0.17 9.35 -0.18
N VAL A 42 0.32 8.40 -0.98
CA VAL A 42 1.15 8.69 -2.15
C VAL A 42 0.34 9.50 -3.18
N ILE A 43 0.92 10.60 -3.65
CA ILE A 43 0.34 11.45 -4.68
C ILE A 43 0.24 10.67 -5.99
N LYS A 44 -0.86 10.83 -6.69
CA LYS A 44 -1.16 10.08 -7.91
C LYS A 44 -1.34 10.93 -9.17
N ASP A 45 -1.48 12.23 -9.03
CA ASP A 45 -1.71 13.15 -10.16
C ASP A 45 -0.85 14.41 -10.07
N GLU A 46 -0.63 15.03 -11.23
CA GLU A 46 0.23 16.19 -11.39
C GLU A 46 -0.29 17.42 -10.63
N SER A 47 -1.60 17.62 -10.59
CA SER A 47 -2.18 18.79 -9.94
C SER A 47 -1.93 18.77 -8.44
N GLU A 48 -2.13 17.62 -7.81
CA GLU A 48 -1.82 17.39 -6.41
C GLU A 48 -0.31 17.51 -6.13
N LEU A 49 0.53 16.97 -7.04
CA LEU A 49 1.99 17.08 -6.93
C LEU A 49 2.44 18.53 -6.89
N ARG A 50 1.94 19.34 -7.83
CA ARG A 50 2.27 20.78 -7.91
C ARG A 50 1.79 21.54 -6.67
N GLU A 51 0.58 21.26 -6.19
CA GLU A 51 0.02 21.91 -5.01
C GLU A 51 0.82 21.59 -3.75
N LYS A 52 1.14 20.32 -3.52
CA LYS A 52 1.76 19.86 -2.29
C LYS A 52 3.27 19.93 -2.24
N LEU A 53 3.93 19.70 -3.37
CA LEU A 53 5.39 19.56 -3.45
C LEU A 53 6.06 20.53 -4.43
N GLY A 54 5.30 21.39 -5.14
CA GLY A 54 5.82 22.27 -6.17
C GLY A 54 6.91 23.23 -5.70
N GLU A 55 6.95 23.59 -4.42
CA GLU A 55 8.00 24.46 -3.87
C GLU A 55 9.29 23.72 -3.51
N VAL A 56 9.28 22.37 -3.48
CA VAL A 56 10.43 21.56 -3.04
C VAL A 56 11.02 20.68 -4.13
N ILE A 57 10.37 20.61 -5.30
CA ILE A 57 10.84 19.83 -6.44
C ILE A 57 11.35 20.75 -7.55
N ASP A 58 12.47 20.42 -8.16
CA ASP A 58 13.04 21.16 -9.30
C ASP A 58 12.43 20.68 -10.62
N PHE A 59 12.21 19.38 -10.75
CA PHE A 59 11.68 18.75 -11.97
C PHE A 59 10.74 17.59 -11.59
N TYR A 60 9.80 17.31 -12.47
CA TYR A 60 8.97 16.11 -12.42
C TYR A 60 8.84 15.52 -13.82
N LEU A 61 8.69 14.21 -13.87
CA LEU A 61 8.40 13.46 -15.07
C LEU A 61 7.04 12.82 -14.91
N ASP A 62 6.13 13.18 -15.78
CA ASP A 62 4.76 12.68 -15.79
C ASP A 62 4.45 11.88 -17.06
N HIS A 63 3.29 11.24 -17.10
CA HIS A 63 2.77 10.47 -18.22
C HIS A 63 1.25 10.63 -18.33
N ASP A 64 0.71 10.39 -19.50
CA ASP A 64 -0.71 10.51 -19.84
C ASP A 64 -1.58 9.34 -19.36
N ARG A 65 -1.01 8.36 -18.67
CA ARG A 65 -1.70 7.20 -18.14
C ARG A 65 -2.14 7.44 -16.70
N GLU A 66 -3.46 7.41 -16.45
CA GLU A 66 -4.00 7.57 -15.12
C GLU A 66 -3.50 6.49 -14.13
N ILE A 67 -3.11 6.91 -12.93
CA ILE A 67 -2.82 6.02 -11.80
C ILE A 67 -4.14 5.76 -11.05
N TYR A 68 -4.78 4.67 -11.39
CA TYR A 68 -6.07 4.31 -10.82
C TYR A 68 -6.00 3.99 -9.32
N SER A 69 -5.03 3.18 -8.90
CA SER A 69 -4.83 2.81 -7.51
C SER A 69 -3.36 2.94 -7.11
N PRO A 70 -2.98 4.05 -6.46
CA PRO A 70 -1.62 4.23 -5.98
C PRO A 70 -1.30 3.17 -4.91
N SER A 71 -0.09 2.62 -4.96
CA SER A 71 0.35 1.58 -4.03
C SER A 71 1.74 1.89 -3.51
N ASP A 72 1.90 1.74 -2.20
CA ASP A 72 3.22 1.76 -1.57
C ASP A 72 4.08 0.58 -2.02
N ASP A 73 5.39 0.66 -1.81
CA ASP A 73 6.28 -0.46 -2.03
C ASP A 73 6.12 -1.53 -0.94
N SER A 74 6.23 -2.79 -1.33
CA SER A 74 6.42 -3.89 -0.40
C SER A 74 7.81 -3.79 0.21
N ILE A 75 7.94 -4.17 1.49
CA ILE A 75 9.21 -4.14 2.21
C ILE A 75 9.50 -5.52 2.78
N ALA A 76 10.69 -6.02 2.48
CA ALA A 76 11.18 -7.30 2.97
C ALA A 76 12.61 -7.20 3.46
N PHE A 77 13.04 -8.14 4.29
CA PHE A 77 14.42 -8.38 4.65
C PHE A 77 14.69 -9.88 4.85
N CYS A 78 15.94 -10.28 4.67
CA CYS A 78 16.33 -11.66 4.84
C CYS A 78 16.87 -11.92 6.25
N VAL A 79 16.52 -13.09 6.80
CA VAL A 79 17.09 -13.64 8.02
C VAL A 79 17.54 -15.06 7.70
N GLY A 80 18.83 -15.27 7.51
CA GLY A 80 19.33 -16.52 6.92
C GLY A 80 18.77 -16.70 5.52
N ASP A 81 18.16 -17.83 5.25
CA ASP A 81 17.55 -18.17 3.96
C ASP A 81 16.06 -17.79 3.86
N GLU A 82 15.50 -17.19 4.91
CA GLU A 82 14.08 -16.82 4.95
C GLU A 82 13.89 -15.34 4.59
N THR A 83 12.85 -15.04 3.77
CA THR A 83 12.41 -13.69 3.48
C THR A 83 11.24 -13.30 4.37
N ILE A 84 11.41 -12.24 5.15
CA ILE A 84 10.38 -11.70 6.05
C ILE A 84 9.83 -10.41 5.44
N PHE A 85 8.52 -10.36 5.23
CA PHE A 85 7.83 -9.17 4.75
C PHE A 85 7.32 -8.35 5.94
N THR A 86 7.70 -7.07 5.99
CA THR A 86 7.21 -6.11 6.99
C THR A 86 6.09 -5.23 6.45
N ARG A 87 5.98 -5.14 5.14
CA ARG A 87 4.86 -4.50 4.44
C ARG A 87 4.59 -5.25 3.15
N THR A 88 3.33 -5.62 2.92
CA THR A 88 2.89 -6.23 1.67
C THR A 88 1.99 -5.25 0.93
N SER A 89 2.37 -4.86 -0.27
CA SER A 89 1.68 -3.91 -1.11
C SER A 89 1.99 -4.19 -2.59
N ARG A 90 2.53 -3.25 -3.34
CA ARG A 90 2.81 -3.40 -4.77
C ARG A 90 3.61 -4.67 -5.07
N GLY A 91 3.13 -5.42 -6.04
CA GLY A 91 3.73 -6.69 -6.48
C GLY A 91 3.37 -7.92 -5.64
N LEU A 92 2.86 -7.74 -4.43
CA LEU A 92 2.47 -8.82 -3.53
C LEU A 92 0.96 -8.84 -3.21
N ASN A 93 0.32 -7.69 -3.20
CA ASN A 93 -1.11 -7.57 -2.91
C ASN A 93 -1.88 -6.98 -4.10
N PRO A 94 -3.15 -7.35 -4.31
CA PRO A 94 -3.93 -8.23 -3.46
C PRO A 94 -3.36 -9.65 -3.41
N ASN A 95 -3.29 -10.23 -2.21
CA ASN A 95 -2.83 -11.59 -2.00
C ASN A 95 -4.02 -12.51 -1.75
N PHE A 96 -4.03 -13.66 -2.43
CA PHE A 96 -5.09 -14.66 -2.37
C PHE A 96 -4.57 -15.92 -1.69
N ILE A 97 -5.11 -16.24 -0.52
CA ILE A 97 -4.65 -17.36 0.29
C ILE A 97 -5.79 -18.35 0.45
N HIS A 98 -5.59 -19.58 -0.03
CA HIS A 98 -6.54 -20.65 0.21
C HIS A 98 -6.42 -21.15 1.65
N THR A 99 -7.56 -21.31 2.30
CA THR A 99 -7.64 -21.81 3.67
C THR A 99 -8.49 -23.06 3.77
N ASN A 100 -8.29 -23.81 4.86
CA ASN A 100 -9.12 -24.96 5.19
C ASN A 100 -10.37 -24.58 6.01
N PHE A 101 -10.66 -23.29 6.18
CA PHE A 101 -11.87 -22.85 6.86
C PHE A 101 -13.10 -23.25 6.05
N LYS A 102 -14.05 -23.88 6.76
CA LYS A 102 -15.30 -24.35 6.13
C LYS A 102 -16.50 -23.44 6.40
N GLN A 103 -16.21 -22.22 6.82
CA GLN A 103 -17.26 -21.23 7.07
C GLN A 103 -17.86 -20.78 5.72
N LYS A 104 -19.19 -20.73 5.63
CA LYS A 104 -19.88 -20.19 4.45
C LYS A 104 -20.12 -18.70 4.62
N GLY A 105 -20.05 -17.97 3.51
CA GLY A 105 -20.33 -16.54 3.44
C GLY A 105 -19.10 -15.69 3.27
N THR A 106 -19.31 -14.38 3.20
CA THR A 106 -18.28 -13.37 2.97
C THR A 106 -18.09 -12.54 4.22
N PHE A 107 -16.86 -12.52 4.74
CA PHE A 107 -16.51 -11.80 5.97
C PHE A 107 -15.44 -10.77 5.69
N LEU A 108 -15.65 -9.53 6.17
CA LEU A 108 -14.66 -8.46 6.13
C LEU A 108 -13.98 -8.33 7.50
N ALA A 109 -12.66 -8.51 7.55
CA ALA A 109 -11.84 -8.21 8.70
C ALA A 109 -11.13 -6.86 8.50
N LEU A 110 -11.45 -5.87 9.34
CA LEU A 110 -11.03 -4.47 9.15
C LEU A 110 -9.56 -4.21 9.49
N GLY A 111 -8.90 -5.12 10.24
CA GLY A 111 -7.55 -4.90 10.71
C GLY A 111 -7.43 -3.81 11.77
N ALA A 112 -6.19 -3.37 12.02
CA ALA A 112 -5.90 -2.30 12.99
C ALA A 112 -5.95 -0.90 12.35
N GLU A 113 -5.97 0.14 13.17
CA GLU A 113 -5.99 1.53 12.71
C GLU A 113 -4.64 1.98 12.14
N LEU A 114 -3.53 1.54 12.76
CA LEU A 114 -2.17 1.85 12.31
C LEU A 114 -1.64 0.80 11.34
N LYS A 115 -0.94 1.23 10.29
CA LYS A 115 -0.41 0.34 9.25
C LYS A 115 -1.49 -0.58 8.70
N SER A 116 -2.67 0.00 8.47
CA SER A 116 -3.89 -0.72 8.16
C SER A 116 -3.80 -1.50 6.85
N SER A 117 -4.45 -2.64 6.86
CA SER A 117 -4.90 -3.42 5.72
C SER A 117 -6.14 -4.18 6.15
N PHE A 118 -7.02 -4.53 5.23
CA PHE A 118 -8.17 -5.39 5.52
C PHE A 118 -8.00 -6.76 4.85
N CYS A 119 -8.81 -7.70 5.28
CA CYS A 119 -8.88 -9.01 4.65
C CYS A 119 -10.35 -9.40 4.44
N ILE A 120 -10.65 -9.92 3.26
CA ILE A 120 -11.97 -10.47 2.96
C ILE A 120 -11.84 -11.99 2.83
N TYR A 121 -12.68 -12.70 3.56
CA TYR A 121 -12.85 -14.14 3.41
C TYR A 121 -14.11 -14.42 2.60
N LYS A 122 -14.02 -15.30 1.61
CA LYS A 122 -15.15 -15.82 0.85
C LYS A 122 -14.94 -17.30 0.57
N ASP A 123 -15.76 -18.16 1.16
CA ASP A 123 -15.84 -19.60 0.88
C ASP A 123 -14.47 -20.33 0.83
N GLY A 124 -13.61 -20.06 1.80
CA GLY A 124 -12.28 -20.68 1.89
C GLY A 124 -11.13 -19.88 1.26
N LEU A 125 -11.42 -18.75 0.63
CA LEU A 125 -10.42 -17.86 0.06
C LEU A 125 -10.29 -16.59 0.92
N LEU A 126 -9.07 -16.26 1.33
CA LEU A 126 -8.72 -14.96 1.91
C LEU A 126 -8.16 -14.05 0.83
N MET A 127 -8.68 -12.84 0.75
CA MET A 127 -8.23 -11.77 -0.13
C MET A 127 -7.70 -10.63 0.74
N VAL A 128 -6.37 -10.47 0.77
CA VAL A 128 -5.71 -9.46 1.60
C VAL A 128 -5.49 -8.19 0.77
N SER A 129 -5.93 -7.05 1.30
CA SER A 129 -5.73 -5.75 0.66
C SER A 129 -4.25 -5.36 0.61
N PRO A 130 -3.84 -4.46 -0.28
CA PRO A 130 -2.58 -3.75 -0.14
C PRO A 130 -2.49 -3.01 1.20
N TYR A 131 -1.28 -2.67 1.62
CA TYR A 131 -1.04 -1.73 2.71
C TYR A 131 -1.73 -0.40 2.43
N ILE A 132 -2.44 0.13 3.42
CA ILE A 132 -3.24 1.35 3.31
C ILE A 132 -2.58 2.49 4.06
N GLY A 133 -2.20 2.28 5.31
CA GLY A 133 -1.54 3.30 6.14
C GLY A 133 -2.22 3.55 7.48
N ASP A 134 -2.03 4.76 8.02
CA ASP A 134 -2.62 5.20 9.29
C ASP A 134 -3.98 5.83 9.04
N LEU A 135 -5.05 5.18 9.50
CA LEU A 135 -6.43 5.61 9.27
C LEU A 135 -6.84 6.87 10.03
N LYS A 136 -5.99 7.38 10.93
CA LYS A 136 -6.21 8.70 11.55
C LYS A 136 -6.09 9.86 10.56
N ASN A 137 -5.34 9.67 9.50
CA ASN A 137 -5.31 10.62 8.40
C ASN A 137 -6.55 10.45 7.53
N VAL A 138 -7.26 11.55 7.25
CA VAL A 138 -8.52 11.55 6.50
C VAL A 138 -8.33 10.97 5.10
N ALA A 139 -7.29 11.39 4.38
CA ALA A 139 -7.01 10.89 3.03
C ALA A 139 -6.70 9.38 3.02
N THR A 140 -6.02 8.87 4.08
CA THR A 140 -5.77 7.43 4.23
C THR A 140 -7.07 6.67 4.53
N PHE A 141 -7.97 7.26 5.31
CA PHE A 141 -9.27 6.65 5.60
C PHE A 141 -10.17 6.63 4.35
N ASP A 142 -10.14 7.67 3.54
CA ASP A 142 -10.85 7.68 2.26
C ASP A 142 -10.26 6.66 1.28
N ARG A 143 -8.93 6.55 1.21
CA ARG A 143 -8.26 5.47 0.45
C ARG A 143 -8.68 4.07 0.91
N PHE A 144 -8.88 3.85 2.21
CA PHE A 144 -9.40 2.58 2.72
C PHE A 144 -10.75 2.25 2.10
N LYS A 145 -11.67 3.22 2.05
CA LYS A 145 -13.00 3.06 1.43
C LYS A 145 -12.91 2.79 -0.07
N ASP A 146 -12.03 3.53 -0.77
CA ASP A 146 -11.85 3.38 -2.21
C ASP A 146 -11.33 1.97 -2.56
N ILE A 147 -10.30 1.50 -1.84
CA ILE A 147 -9.76 0.15 -2.05
C ILE A 147 -10.82 -0.91 -1.70
N PHE A 148 -11.59 -0.72 -0.64
CA PHE A 148 -12.66 -1.64 -0.27
C PHE A 148 -13.74 -1.68 -1.36
N THR A 149 -14.21 -0.54 -1.85
CA THR A 149 -15.17 -0.44 -2.95
C THR A 149 -14.65 -1.09 -4.23
N LEU A 150 -13.35 -0.92 -4.52
CA LEU A 150 -12.70 -1.59 -5.64
C LEU A 150 -12.75 -3.12 -5.50
N PHE A 151 -12.51 -3.65 -4.29
CA PHE A 151 -12.61 -5.09 -4.02
C PHE A 151 -14.07 -5.57 -4.16
N GLU A 152 -15.03 -4.85 -3.58
CA GLU A 152 -16.45 -5.21 -3.69
C GLU A 152 -16.88 -5.30 -5.15
N THR A 153 -16.54 -4.31 -5.96
CA THR A 153 -16.94 -4.25 -7.38
C THR A 153 -16.18 -5.26 -8.24
N THR A 154 -14.86 -5.41 -8.03
CA THR A 154 -14.02 -6.29 -8.85
C THR A 154 -14.35 -7.77 -8.65
N TYR A 155 -14.64 -8.16 -7.39
CA TYR A 155 -14.87 -9.57 -7.04
C TYR A 155 -16.34 -9.90 -6.78
N ASP A 156 -17.25 -8.98 -7.08
CA ASP A 156 -18.70 -9.12 -6.85
C ASP A 156 -18.99 -9.64 -5.42
N LEU A 157 -18.56 -8.85 -4.45
CA LEU A 157 -18.64 -9.22 -3.04
C LEU A 157 -19.89 -8.61 -2.38
N LYS A 158 -20.58 -9.43 -1.59
CA LYS A 158 -21.61 -8.99 -0.68
C LYS A 158 -21.23 -9.42 0.73
N ILE A 159 -20.89 -8.45 1.56
CA ILE A 159 -20.41 -8.70 2.92
C ILE A 159 -21.56 -9.15 3.82
N ASP A 160 -21.42 -10.36 4.40
CA ASP A 160 -22.40 -10.91 5.36
C ASP A 160 -22.09 -10.48 6.79
N LYS A 161 -20.79 -10.37 7.13
CA LYS A 161 -20.34 -10.00 8.48
C LYS A 161 -19.05 -9.18 8.44
N VAL A 162 -18.94 -8.28 9.40
CA VAL A 162 -17.73 -7.50 9.64
C VAL A 162 -17.08 -7.96 10.94
N ILE A 163 -15.78 -8.15 10.90
CA ILE A 163 -14.93 -8.49 12.05
C ILE A 163 -14.03 -7.29 12.32
N ALA A 164 -14.11 -6.76 13.52
CA ALA A 164 -13.38 -5.58 13.93
C ALA A 164 -12.61 -5.83 15.23
N ASP A 165 -11.59 -5.01 15.48
CA ASP A 165 -10.92 -4.96 16.76
C ASP A 165 -11.88 -4.45 17.85
N LEU A 166 -11.71 -4.89 19.08
CA LEU A 166 -12.51 -4.42 20.21
C LEU A 166 -12.05 -3.06 20.76
N HIS A 167 -11.05 -2.44 20.14
CA HIS A 167 -10.56 -1.14 20.59
C HIS A 167 -11.60 -0.04 20.33
N PRO A 168 -12.10 0.65 21.38
CA PRO A 168 -13.29 1.52 21.27
C PRO A 168 -13.06 2.82 20.46
N ASN A 169 -11.81 3.18 20.19
CA ASN A 169 -11.45 4.44 19.56
C ASN A 169 -10.88 4.29 18.14
N PHE A 170 -10.76 3.07 17.62
CA PHE A 170 -10.32 2.90 16.23
C PHE A 170 -11.39 3.43 15.27
N LEU A 171 -10.96 4.19 14.27
CA LEU A 171 -11.87 4.80 13.28
C LEU A 171 -12.55 3.75 12.40
N ASN A 172 -11.85 2.68 12.09
CA ASN A 172 -12.40 1.58 11.28
C ASN A 172 -13.37 0.66 12.06
N THR A 173 -13.57 0.87 13.36
CA THR A 173 -14.52 0.10 14.17
C THR A 173 -15.75 0.92 14.58
N LYS A 174 -15.78 2.20 14.24
CA LYS A 174 -16.91 3.12 14.46
C LYS A 174 -17.79 3.21 13.23
#